data_ec24dc7a3ae69a7e55f9531bd0872492
#
_entry.id   ec24dc7a3ae69a7e55f9531bd0872492
#
_cell.length_a   1.000
_cell.length_b   1.000
_cell.length_c   1.000
_cell.angle_alpha   90.00
_cell.angle_beta   90.00
_cell.angle_gamma   90.00
#
_symmetry.space_group_name_H-M   'P 1'
#
loop_
_entity.id
_entity.type
_entity.pdbx_description
1 polymer ?
#
loop_
_entity_poly.entity_id
_entity_poly.type
_entity_poly.pdbx_seq_one_letter_code
_entity_poly.pdbx_strand_id
1 'polypeptide(L)'
;MTNEGLNRICKIFLADIKHLSYKQDGEDKTKTVYKNEIKDNLITLFFKIGRDEVGEFTDFKLLAQDDTVYTSKELSFKKANDEIIVEYPFQFVEGGLIE
;
A
#
# COMPACT_ATOMS: atom_id res chain seq x y z
N MET A 1 -8.46 10.10 21.17
CA MET A 1 -7.65 10.86 20.17
C MET A 1 -8.58 11.79 19.39
N THR A 2 -8.14 13.01 19.14
CA THR A 2 -8.92 13.97 18.36
C THR A 2 -8.83 13.67 16.88
N ASN A 3 -9.81 14.18 16.10
CA ASN A 3 -9.76 14.06 14.63
C ASN A 3 -8.52 14.75 14.04
N GLU A 4 -8.11 15.86 14.63
CA GLU A 4 -6.91 16.58 14.21
C GLU A 4 -5.66 15.75 14.46
N GLY A 5 -5.59 15.07 15.60
CA GLY A 5 -4.48 14.16 15.92
C GLY A 5 -4.42 12.98 14.96
N LEU A 6 -5.55 12.38 14.63
CA LEU A 6 -5.63 11.29 13.65
C LEU A 6 -5.19 11.75 12.27
N ASN A 7 -5.65 12.90 11.82
CA ASN A 7 -5.26 13.45 10.52
C ASN A 7 -3.75 13.67 10.45
N ARG A 8 -3.16 14.14 11.54
CA ARG A 8 -1.72 14.37 11.61
C ARG A 8 -0.94 13.06 11.50
N ILE A 9 -1.38 12.03 12.22
CA ILE A 9 -0.77 10.69 12.16
C ILE A 9 -0.87 10.13 10.74
N CYS A 10 -2.03 10.25 10.10
CA CYS A 10 -2.22 9.80 8.74
C CYS A 10 -1.29 10.52 7.76
N LYS A 11 -1.10 11.82 7.92
CA LYS A 11 -0.19 12.60 7.07
C LYS A 11 1.26 12.16 7.26
N ILE A 12 1.69 11.92 8.50
CA ILE A 12 3.04 11.43 8.80
C ILE A 12 3.23 10.05 8.18
N PHE A 13 2.26 9.17 8.33
CA PHE A 13 2.29 7.84 7.76
C PHE A 13 2.42 7.89 6.23
N LEU A 14 1.59 8.70 5.57
CA LEU A 14 1.64 8.87 4.11
C LEU A 14 2.99 9.39 3.65
N ALA A 15 3.56 10.36 4.37
CA ALA A 15 4.86 10.93 4.02
C ALA A 15 5.99 9.90 4.17
N ASP A 16 5.83 8.91 5.04
CA ASP A 16 6.82 7.87 5.26
C ASP A 16 6.70 6.70 4.27
N ILE A 17 5.61 6.60 3.53
CA ILE A 17 5.44 5.54 2.53
C ILE A 17 6.28 5.87 1.30
N LYS A 18 7.21 4.97 0.97
CA LYS A 18 8.06 5.11 -0.20
C LYS A 18 7.39 4.56 -1.45
N HIS A 19 7.11 3.27 -1.46
CA HIS A 19 6.44 2.60 -2.57
C HIS A 19 6.02 1.18 -2.17
N LEU A 20 5.23 0.60 -3.04
CA LEU A 20 4.94 -0.84 -3.02
C LEU A 20 6.00 -1.54 -3.86
N SER A 21 6.65 -2.54 -3.30
CA SER A 21 7.60 -3.40 -4.00
C SER A 21 6.93 -4.74 -4.30
N TYR A 22 7.15 -5.27 -5.48
CA TYR A 22 6.59 -6.56 -5.88
C TYR A 22 7.44 -7.19 -6.97
N LYS A 23 7.14 -8.43 -7.33
CA LYS A 23 7.76 -9.11 -8.45
C LYS A 23 6.74 -9.36 -9.55
N GLN A 24 7.11 -9.02 -10.76
CA GLN A 24 6.34 -9.30 -11.97
C GLN A 24 7.16 -10.26 -12.84
N ASP A 25 6.68 -11.50 -12.97
CA ASP A 25 7.40 -12.57 -13.67
C ASP A 25 8.83 -12.76 -13.14
N GLY A 26 9.00 -12.62 -11.82
CA GLY A 26 10.29 -12.76 -11.16
C GLY A 26 11.16 -11.51 -11.14
N GLU A 27 10.77 -10.44 -11.83
CA GLU A 27 11.50 -9.17 -11.84
C GLU A 27 10.99 -8.22 -10.77
N ASP A 28 11.90 -7.55 -10.08
CA ASP A 28 11.55 -6.55 -9.08
C ASP A 28 10.96 -5.31 -9.73
N LYS A 29 9.80 -4.89 -9.24
CA LYS A 29 9.10 -3.70 -9.69
C LYS A 29 8.63 -2.89 -8.49
N THR A 30 8.32 -1.63 -8.71
CA THR A 30 7.78 -0.75 -7.69
C THR A 30 6.62 0.07 -8.22
N LYS A 31 5.73 0.47 -7.30
CA LYS A 31 4.62 1.38 -7.59
C LYS A 31 4.51 2.41 -6.48
N THR A 32 4.29 3.66 -6.85
CA THR A 32 3.95 4.69 -5.89
C THR A 32 2.45 4.63 -5.58
N VAL A 33 2.05 5.29 -4.50
CA VAL A 33 0.63 5.36 -4.13
C VAL A 33 -0.15 6.04 -5.25
N TYR A 34 -1.16 5.36 -5.76
CA TYR A 34 -2.05 5.89 -6.79
C TYR A 34 -3.07 6.84 -6.19
N LYS A 35 -3.65 6.44 -5.05
CA LYS A 35 -4.72 7.17 -4.38
C LYS A 35 -4.72 6.77 -2.91
N ASN A 36 -5.19 7.67 -2.05
CA ASN A 36 -5.44 7.32 -0.65
C ASN A 36 -6.82 7.82 -0.23
N GLU A 37 -7.43 7.16 0.74
CA GLU A 37 -8.67 7.58 1.36
C GLU A 37 -8.50 7.54 2.87
N ILE A 38 -8.91 8.61 3.53
CA ILE A 38 -8.90 8.69 4.99
C ILE A 38 -10.35 8.86 5.44
N LYS A 39 -10.80 7.92 6.28
CA LYS A 39 -12.14 7.99 6.84
C LYS A 39 -12.06 7.57 8.31
N ASP A 40 -12.43 8.50 9.19
CA ASP A 40 -12.32 8.30 10.63
C ASP A 40 -10.89 7.92 11.02
N ASN A 41 -10.66 6.72 11.54
CA ASN A 41 -9.34 6.23 11.93
C ASN A 41 -8.77 5.22 10.92
N LEU A 42 -9.34 5.16 9.73
CA LEU A 42 -8.92 4.23 8.69
C LEU A 42 -8.31 4.99 7.53
N ILE A 43 -7.10 4.59 7.15
CA ILE A 43 -6.46 5.07 5.92
C ILE A 43 -6.30 3.89 4.97
N THR A 44 -6.73 4.07 3.73
CA THR A 44 -6.58 3.05 2.70
C THR A 44 -5.68 3.56 1.60
N LEU A 45 -4.65 2.82 1.28
CA LEU A 45 -3.74 3.11 0.18
C LEU A 45 -4.12 2.26 -1.02
N PHE A 46 -4.14 2.86 -2.19
CA PHE A 46 -4.46 2.17 -3.44
C PHE A 46 -3.26 2.21 -4.37
N PHE A 47 -2.95 1.06 -4.96
CA PHE A 47 -1.91 0.92 -5.97
C PHE A 47 -2.54 0.33 -7.23
N LYS A 48 -2.27 0.97 -8.36
CA LYS A 48 -2.89 0.59 -9.63
C LYS A 48 -1.91 -0.20 -10.49
N ILE A 49 -2.33 -1.39 -10.90
CA ILE A 49 -1.62 -2.19 -11.90
C ILE A 49 -2.39 -2.06 -13.21
N GLY A 50 -1.78 -1.41 -14.18
CA GLY A 50 -2.42 -1.04 -15.42
C GLY A 50 -2.64 -2.20 -16.39
N ARG A 51 -3.37 -1.94 -17.46
CA ARG A 51 -3.73 -2.96 -18.46
C ARG A 51 -2.51 -3.54 -19.17
N ASP A 52 -1.48 -2.73 -19.38
CA ASP A 52 -0.26 -3.14 -20.08
C ASP A 52 0.67 -3.98 -19.20
N GLU A 53 0.42 -4.00 -17.92
CA GLU A 53 1.22 -4.75 -16.96
C GLU A 53 0.62 -6.14 -16.79
N VAL A 54 1.13 -7.10 -17.53
CA VAL A 54 0.62 -8.48 -17.54
C VAL A 54 1.66 -9.44 -16.99
N GLY A 55 1.21 -10.59 -16.52
CA GLY A 55 2.07 -11.64 -16.00
C GLY A 55 1.70 -12.10 -14.62
N GLU A 56 2.65 -12.72 -13.93
CA GLU A 56 2.49 -13.22 -12.58
C GLU A 56 3.06 -12.22 -11.58
N PHE A 57 2.22 -11.78 -10.65
CA PHE A 57 2.59 -10.81 -9.62
C PHE A 57 2.68 -11.51 -8.27
N THR A 58 3.81 -11.31 -7.58
CA THR A 58 4.11 -11.96 -6.29
C THR A 58 4.90 -11.02 -5.38
N ASP A 59 5.08 -11.44 -4.12
CA ASP A 59 6.01 -10.82 -3.15
C ASP A 59 5.73 -9.34 -2.90
N PHE A 60 4.49 -9.00 -2.60
CA PHE A 60 4.09 -7.62 -2.31
C PHE A 60 4.57 -7.17 -0.94
N LYS A 61 5.28 -6.04 -0.89
CA LYS A 61 5.78 -5.41 0.33
C LYS A 61 5.58 -3.91 0.26
N LEU A 62 5.07 -3.34 1.34
CA LEU A 62 4.94 -1.89 1.48
C LEU A 62 6.15 -1.36 2.25
N LEU A 63 6.90 -0.44 1.66
CA LEU A 63 8.15 0.05 2.20
C LEU A 63 8.06 1.49 2.69
N ALA A 64 8.75 1.75 3.80
CA ALA A 64 8.98 3.11 4.30
C ALA A 64 10.13 3.78 3.55
N GLN A 65 10.35 5.07 3.82
CA GLN A 65 11.41 5.84 3.17
C GLN A 65 12.81 5.29 3.45
N ASP A 66 13.01 4.65 4.60
CA ASP A 66 14.28 4.01 4.97
C ASP A 66 14.36 2.54 4.57
N ASP A 67 13.44 2.07 3.72
CA ASP A 67 13.30 0.69 3.25
C ASP A 67 12.83 -0.30 4.33
N THR A 68 12.37 0.18 5.47
CA THR A 68 11.70 -0.67 6.45
C THR A 68 10.40 -1.22 5.84
N VAL A 69 10.15 -2.51 6.03
CA VAL A 69 8.93 -3.15 5.55
C VAL A 69 7.79 -2.90 6.54
N TYR A 70 6.78 -2.14 6.12
CA TYR A 70 5.57 -1.96 6.93
C TYR A 70 4.73 -3.22 6.99
N THR A 71 4.54 -3.85 5.83
CA THR A 71 3.76 -5.07 5.75
C THR A 71 4.15 -5.86 4.51
N SER A 72 4.08 -7.18 4.63
CA SER A 72 4.23 -8.10 3.52
C SER A 72 2.91 -8.79 3.29
N LYS A 73 2.46 -8.85 2.05
CA LYS A 73 1.20 -9.50 1.70
C LYS A 73 1.48 -10.74 0.88
N GLU A 74 1.02 -11.89 1.35
CA GLU A 74 1.10 -13.13 0.59
C GLU A 74 0.01 -13.12 -0.48
N LEU A 75 0.25 -12.35 -1.52
CA LEU A 75 -0.66 -12.20 -2.63
C LEU A 75 0.07 -12.65 -3.89
N SER A 76 -0.55 -13.56 -4.62
CA SER A 76 0.01 -14.09 -5.86
C SER A 76 -1.13 -14.25 -6.85
N PHE A 77 -0.97 -13.68 -8.04
CA PHE A 77 -1.99 -13.80 -9.09
C PHE A 77 -1.38 -13.62 -10.47
N LYS A 78 -2.07 -14.15 -11.46
CA LYS A 78 -1.76 -13.93 -12.86
C LYS A 78 -2.73 -12.91 -13.41
N LYS A 79 -2.21 -11.92 -14.12
CA LYS A 79 -2.99 -10.83 -14.67
C LYS A 79 -2.87 -10.81 -16.20
N ALA A 80 -4.01 -10.66 -16.86
CA ALA A 80 -4.10 -10.42 -18.30
C ALA A 80 -4.26 -8.92 -18.58
N ASN A 81 -4.95 -8.55 -19.66
CA ASN A 81 -5.11 -7.16 -20.11
C ASN A 81 -6.22 -6.41 -19.35
N ASP A 82 -6.32 -6.59 -18.06
CA ASP A 82 -7.26 -5.85 -17.23
C ASP A 82 -6.52 -4.98 -16.20
N GLU A 83 -7.25 -4.05 -15.61
CA GLU A 83 -6.71 -3.17 -14.59
C GLU A 83 -7.05 -3.74 -13.21
N ILE A 84 -6.06 -3.76 -12.32
CA ILE A 84 -6.26 -4.22 -10.95
C ILE A 84 -5.85 -3.12 -9.98
N ILE A 85 -6.65 -2.94 -8.93
CA ILE A 85 -6.34 -2.05 -7.82
C ILE A 85 -6.00 -2.90 -6.60
N VAL A 86 -4.81 -2.70 -6.05
CA VAL A 86 -4.38 -3.36 -4.81
C VAL A 86 -4.62 -2.39 -3.67
N GLU A 87 -5.35 -2.84 -2.65
CA GLU A 87 -5.73 -2.02 -1.50
C GLU A 87 -4.96 -2.44 -0.25
N TYR A 88 -4.50 -1.43 0.50
CA TYR A 88 -3.85 -1.62 1.80
C TYR A 88 -4.55 -0.75 2.84
N PRO A 89 -5.49 -1.32 3.61
CA PRO A 89 -6.14 -0.58 4.68
C PRO A 89 -5.31 -0.64 5.97
N PHE A 90 -5.23 0.51 6.67
CA PHE A 90 -4.58 0.61 7.97
C PHE A 90 -5.51 1.35 8.91
N GLN A 91 -5.74 0.79 10.09
CA GLN A 91 -6.58 1.41 11.11
C GLN A 91 -5.72 1.87 12.27
N PHE A 92 -5.84 3.15 12.63
CA PHE A 92 -5.14 3.73 13.77
C PHE A 92 -6.10 3.82 14.95
N VAL A 93 -5.66 3.30 16.09
CA VAL A 93 -6.42 3.36 17.34
C VAL A 93 -5.51 3.88 18.45
N GLU A 94 -6.11 4.31 19.55
CA GLU A 94 -5.32 4.69 20.72
C GLU A 94 -4.56 3.46 21.21
N GLY A 95 -3.25 3.60 21.33
CA GLY A 95 -2.36 2.52 21.74
C GLY A 95 -1.72 1.76 20.61
N GLY A 96 -2.02 2.04 19.32
CA GLY A 96 -1.32 1.39 18.25
C GLY A 96 -1.95 1.41 16.89
N LEU A 97 -1.35 0.61 16.00
CA LEU A 97 -1.78 0.41 14.62
C LEU A 97 -2.36 -0.99 14.48
N ILE A 98 -3.55 -1.08 13.87
CA ILE A 98 -4.19 -2.35 13.52
C ILE A 98 -4.38 -2.38 12.02
N GLU A 99 -3.90 -3.44 11.38
CA GLU A 99 -4.09 -3.67 9.95
C GLU A 99 -5.38 -4.43 9.66
#